data_054c9a64c6a495181f412fe873705c0e
#
_entry.id   054c9a64c6a495181f412fe873705c0e
#
_cell.length_a   1.000
_cell.length_b   1.000
_cell.length_c   1.000
_cell.angle_alpha   90.00
_cell.angle_beta   90.00
_cell.angle_gamma   90.00
#
_symmetry.space_group_name_H-M   'P 1'
#
loop_
_entity.id
_entity.type
_entity.pdbx_description
1 polymer ?
#
loop_
_entity_poly.entity_id
_entity_poly.type
_entity_poly.pdbx_seq_one_letter_code
_entity_poly.pdbx_strand_id
1 'polypeptide(L)'
;FAAIAVTSQWSGTVAIDRDGEPVCDAVIWMDSRGAEQIGRIVGGPLKVQGYDPRKLRKWIQLTGGIPSLSGKDPVAHIHWLREQRPELNATTDMYLEPKDWLNLRLTGVRAATYDSIVMTWVTDNRDLSNVRYDDELLRLAGLRREWMPDLVPATSVMGFLTDAAAREL
;
A
#
# COMPACT_ATOMS: atom_id res chain seq x y z
N PHE A 1 -5.48 -3.76 -29.70
CA PHE A 1 -4.29 -3.87 -28.84
C PHE A 1 -3.97 -5.32 -28.56
N ALA A 2 -2.67 -5.69 -28.54
CA ALA A 2 -2.25 -7.04 -28.18
C ALA A 2 -2.05 -7.20 -26.67
N ALA A 3 -1.63 -6.12 -25.99
CA ALA A 3 -1.43 -6.05 -24.54
C ALA A 3 -1.43 -4.59 -24.06
N ILE A 4 -1.70 -4.40 -22.77
CA ILE A 4 -1.59 -3.14 -22.07
C ILE A 4 -0.68 -3.39 -20.85
N ALA A 5 0.28 -2.51 -20.63
CA ALA A 5 1.10 -2.48 -19.42
C ALA A 5 0.88 -1.14 -18.71
N VAL A 6 0.69 -1.20 -17.39
CA VAL A 6 0.44 -0.03 -16.56
C VAL A 6 1.69 0.36 -15.78
N THR A 7 2.02 1.62 -15.80
CA THR A 7 3.03 2.24 -14.92
C THR A 7 2.46 3.49 -14.28
N SER A 8 2.89 3.83 -13.08
CA SER A 8 2.44 5.02 -12.38
C SER A 8 3.50 5.56 -11.42
N GLN A 9 3.18 6.61 -10.70
CA GLN A 9 3.99 7.04 -9.57
C GLN A 9 4.05 5.95 -8.50
N TRP A 10 5.12 5.91 -7.75
CA TRP A 10 5.35 4.99 -6.63
C TRP A 10 4.94 5.63 -5.30
N SER A 11 4.63 4.82 -4.30
CA SER A 11 4.29 5.28 -2.92
C SER A 11 3.04 6.18 -2.87
N GLY A 12 2.05 5.93 -3.73
CA GLY A 12 0.73 6.53 -3.65
C GLY A 12 -0.26 5.66 -2.89
N THR A 13 -1.39 6.23 -2.49
CA THR A 13 -2.45 5.49 -1.80
C THR A 13 -3.81 5.89 -2.37
N VAL A 14 -4.51 4.92 -2.92
CA VAL A 14 -5.90 5.01 -3.37
C VAL A 14 -6.75 4.20 -2.41
N ALA A 15 -7.63 4.85 -1.65
CA ALA A 15 -8.63 4.19 -0.82
C ALA A 15 -9.86 3.88 -1.68
N ILE A 16 -10.27 2.62 -1.73
CA ILE A 16 -11.40 2.16 -2.56
C ILE A 16 -12.48 1.51 -1.72
N ASP A 17 -13.70 1.56 -2.23
CA ASP A 17 -14.84 0.81 -1.72
C ASP A 17 -14.90 -0.63 -2.25
N ARG A 18 -15.98 -1.35 -1.94
CA ARG A 18 -16.21 -2.73 -2.39
C ARG A 18 -16.39 -2.86 -3.89
N ASP A 19 -16.84 -1.82 -4.55
CA ASP A 19 -17.05 -1.77 -6.00
C ASP A 19 -15.77 -1.39 -6.76
N GLY A 20 -14.69 -1.02 -6.02
CA GLY A 20 -13.40 -0.63 -6.56
C GLY A 20 -13.32 0.86 -6.93
N GLU A 21 -14.32 1.65 -6.52
CA GLU A 21 -14.35 3.10 -6.77
C GLU A 21 -13.58 3.84 -5.66
N PRO A 22 -12.80 4.89 -6.01
CA PRO A 22 -12.11 5.70 -5.02
C PRO A 22 -13.09 6.43 -4.10
N VAL A 23 -12.90 6.32 -2.80
CA VAL A 23 -13.73 7.03 -1.80
C VAL A 23 -13.26 8.47 -1.54
N CYS A 24 -12.09 8.82 -2.02
CA CYS A 24 -11.52 10.17 -1.97
C CYS A 24 -10.38 10.31 -2.98
N ASP A 25 -9.84 11.52 -3.13
CA ASP A 25 -8.64 11.76 -3.93
C ASP A 25 -7.46 10.92 -3.44
N ALA A 26 -6.65 10.43 -4.39
CA ALA A 26 -5.45 9.67 -4.07
C ALA A 26 -4.42 10.52 -3.30
N VAL A 27 -3.83 9.92 -2.27
CA VAL A 27 -2.71 10.53 -1.54
C VAL A 27 -1.43 10.18 -2.30
N ILE A 28 -0.67 11.20 -2.73
CA ILE A 28 0.51 11.01 -3.58
C ILE A 28 1.80 10.94 -2.76
N TRP A 29 2.87 10.43 -3.37
CA TRP A 29 4.20 10.28 -2.75
C TRP A 29 4.84 11.56 -2.17
N MET A 30 4.39 12.74 -2.60
CA MET A 30 4.85 14.03 -2.04
C MET A 30 4.11 14.44 -0.78
N ASP A 31 2.99 13.79 -0.44
CA ASP A 31 2.16 14.14 0.69
C ASP A 31 2.80 13.68 2.00
N SER A 32 3.11 14.63 2.86
CA SER A 32 3.75 14.39 4.16
C SER A 32 2.80 14.51 5.35
N ARG A 33 1.48 14.60 5.11
CA ARG A 33 0.48 14.75 6.19
C ARG A 33 0.50 13.60 7.19
N GLY A 34 0.97 12.42 6.78
CA GLY A 34 1.13 11.23 7.63
C GLY A 34 2.36 11.23 8.55
N ALA A 35 3.15 12.32 8.62
CA ALA A 35 4.39 12.35 9.39
C ALA A 35 4.20 12.10 10.91
N GLU A 36 3.14 12.64 11.49
CA GLU A 36 2.81 12.40 12.90
C GLU A 36 2.43 10.94 13.15
N GLN A 37 1.61 10.36 12.29
CA GLN A 37 1.14 8.99 12.37
C GLN A 37 2.32 8.02 12.31
N ILE A 38 3.18 8.16 11.31
CA ILE A 38 4.34 7.27 11.19
C ILE A 38 5.32 7.43 12.36
N GLY A 39 5.51 8.63 12.87
CA GLY A 39 6.34 8.89 14.05
C GLY A 39 5.87 8.12 15.30
N ARG A 40 4.55 7.96 15.47
CA ARG A 40 3.97 7.13 16.53
C ARG A 40 4.16 5.62 16.25
N ILE A 41 3.98 5.19 15.00
CA ILE A 41 4.08 3.78 14.60
C ILE A 41 5.51 3.27 14.77
N VAL A 42 6.51 3.96 14.23
CA VAL A 42 7.90 3.50 14.26
C VAL A 42 8.61 3.83 15.58
N GLY A 43 8.05 4.76 16.37
CA GLY A 43 8.57 5.16 17.67
C GLY A 43 8.30 4.15 18.78
N GLY A 44 8.86 4.42 19.95
CA GLY A 44 8.71 3.60 21.16
C GLY A 44 9.26 4.33 22.40
N PRO A 45 9.34 3.64 23.54
CA PRO A 45 9.91 4.21 24.78
C PRO A 45 11.38 4.63 24.65
N LEU A 46 12.15 3.85 23.90
CA LEU A 46 13.54 4.18 23.54
C LEU A 46 13.57 4.52 22.04
N LYS A 47 14.16 5.67 21.71
CA LYS A 47 14.26 6.13 20.31
C LYS A 47 15.71 6.40 19.93
N VAL A 48 16.09 5.89 18.75
CA VAL A 48 17.33 6.23 18.07
C VAL A 48 16.93 6.88 16.75
N GLN A 49 17.25 8.15 16.57
CA GLN A 49 16.84 8.96 15.40
C GLN A 49 15.33 8.91 15.09
N GLY A 50 14.49 8.83 16.14
CA GLY A 50 13.03 8.77 16.00
C GLY A 50 12.43 7.36 15.96
N TYR A 51 13.23 6.31 15.79
CA TYR A 51 12.79 4.92 15.68
C TYR A 51 13.02 4.12 16.98
N ASP A 52 12.10 3.21 17.28
CA ASP A 52 12.36 2.16 18.26
C ASP A 52 13.33 1.12 17.66
N PRO A 53 14.49 0.83 18.31
CA PRO A 53 15.50 -0.06 17.74
C PRO A 53 15.01 -1.49 17.49
N ARG A 54 14.03 -1.99 18.27
CA ARG A 54 13.48 -3.35 18.09
C ARG A 54 12.60 -3.41 16.84
N LYS A 55 11.74 -2.41 16.66
CA LYS A 55 10.92 -2.28 15.46
C LYS A 55 11.79 -2.07 14.22
N LEU A 56 12.77 -1.16 14.32
CA LEU A 56 13.73 -0.88 13.25
C LEU A 56 14.43 -2.16 12.76
N ARG A 57 14.96 -2.95 13.71
CA ARG A 57 15.62 -4.23 13.38
C ARG A 57 14.68 -5.16 12.61
N LYS A 58 13.42 -5.26 13.02
CA LYS A 58 12.44 -6.15 12.37
C LYS A 58 12.16 -5.70 10.93
N TRP A 59 11.92 -4.41 10.72
CA TRP A 59 11.72 -3.87 9.38
C TRP A 59 12.93 -4.14 8.49
N ILE A 60 14.13 -3.77 8.91
CA ILE A 60 15.35 -4.01 8.11
C ILE A 60 15.52 -5.50 7.76
N GLN A 61 15.29 -6.40 8.71
CA GLN A 61 15.46 -7.83 8.49
C GLN A 61 14.48 -8.42 7.44
N LEU A 62 13.26 -7.94 7.39
CA LEU A 62 12.23 -8.50 6.50
C LEU A 62 12.09 -7.73 5.19
N THR A 63 12.19 -6.41 5.24
CA THR A 63 11.89 -5.57 4.07
C THR A 63 13.14 -5.04 3.37
N GLY A 64 14.31 -5.09 4.03
CA GLY A 64 15.53 -4.44 3.56
C GLY A 64 15.58 -2.93 3.81
N GLY A 65 14.56 -2.34 4.42
CA GLY A 65 14.46 -0.90 4.69
C GLY A 65 13.56 -0.58 5.88
N ILE A 66 13.07 0.65 5.95
CA ILE A 66 12.20 1.14 7.04
C ILE A 66 11.22 2.19 6.51
N PRO A 67 10.03 2.31 7.12
CA PRO A 67 9.13 3.43 6.83
C PRO A 67 9.81 4.78 7.09
N SER A 68 9.61 5.74 6.21
CA SER A 68 10.18 7.07 6.35
C SER A 68 9.40 7.92 7.38
N LEU A 69 10.12 8.61 8.26
CA LEU A 69 9.51 9.61 9.16
C LEU A 69 8.89 10.81 8.43
N SER A 70 9.14 10.95 7.14
CA SER A 70 8.54 12.01 6.33
C SER A 70 7.02 11.91 6.17
N GLY A 71 6.43 10.74 6.46
CA GLY A 71 5.00 10.49 6.30
C GLY A 71 4.52 10.31 4.86
N LYS A 72 5.44 10.01 3.94
CA LYS A 72 5.19 9.91 2.49
C LYS A 72 4.94 8.48 2.01
N ASP A 73 5.00 7.51 2.90
CA ASP A 73 4.78 6.10 2.57
C ASP A 73 3.30 5.72 2.74
N PRO A 74 2.78 4.73 1.99
CA PRO A 74 1.38 4.30 2.07
C PRO A 74 0.92 3.98 3.49
N VAL A 75 1.75 3.38 4.33
CA VAL A 75 1.41 3.12 5.73
C VAL A 75 1.04 4.40 6.49
N ALA A 76 1.77 5.50 6.25
CA ALA A 76 1.49 6.80 6.87
C ALA A 76 0.22 7.43 6.29
N HIS A 77 0.02 7.34 4.99
CA HIS A 77 -1.18 7.82 4.30
C HIS A 77 -2.44 7.13 4.79
N ILE A 78 -2.42 5.79 4.93
CA ILE A 78 -3.56 5.01 5.43
C ILE A 78 -3.95 5.47 6.83
N HIS A 79 -2.99 5.61 7.73
CA HIS A 79 -3.27 6.07 9.09
C HIS A 79 -3.78 7.50 9.12
N TRP A 80 -3.20 8.40 8.32
CA TRP A 80 -3.68 9.75 8.20
C TRP A 80 -5.14 9.80 7.70
N LEU A 81 -5.47 9.08 6.64
CA LEU A 81 -6.84 8.97 6.12
C LEU A 81 -7.79 8.46 7.21
N ARG A 82 -7.43 7.38 7.88
CA ARG A 82 -8.29 6.76 8.91
C ARG A 82 -8.51 7.65 10.13
N GLU A 83 -7.54 8.48 10.51
CA GLU A 83 -7.63 9.36 11.67
C GLU A 83 -8.27 10.71 11.35
N GLN A 84 -7.94 11.30 10.19
CA GLN A 84 -8.37 12.63 9.83
C GLN A 84 -9.65 12.66 8.97
N ARG A 85 -10.00 11.51 8.39
CA ARG A 85 -11.19 11.33 7.56
C ARG A 85 -11.99 10.11 8.03
N PRO A 86 -12.41 10.10 9.32
CA PRO A 86 -13.08 8.92 9.91
C PRO A 86 -14.39 8.56 9.20
N GLU A 87 -15.03 9.52 8.54
CA GLU A 87 -16.23 9.29 7.73
C GLU A 87 -16.00 8.32 6.56
N LEU A 88 -14.76 8.20 6.07
CA LEU A 88 -14.41 7.28 4.98
C LEU A 88 -14.22 5.85 5.46
N ASN A 89 -14.01 5.63 6.78
CA ASN A 89 -13.69 4.29 7.30
C ASN A 89 -14.80 3.26 7.08
N ALA A 90 -16.05 3.71 7.04
CA ALA A 90 -17.20 2.83 6.85
C ALA A 90 -17.34 2.34 5.39
N THR A 91 -16.85 3.11 4.45
CA THR A 91 -16.95 2.83 3.01
C THR A 91 -15.64 2.27 2.44
N THR A 92 -14.49 2.59 3.04
CA THR A 92 -13.21 2.07 2.57
C THR A 92 -13.08 0.58 2.84
N ASP A 93 -12.90 -0.18 1.79
CA ASP A 93 -12.71 -1.62 1.82
C ASP A 93 -11.21 -2.00 1.70
N MET A 94 -10.47 -1.30 0.83
CA MET A 94 -9.08 -1.65 0.51
C MET A 94 -8.24 -0.41 0.18
N TYR A 95 -6.92 -0.55 0.33
CA TYR A 95 -5.94 0.46 -0.12
C TYR A 95 -5.03 -0.13 -1.19
N LEU A 96 -4.90 0.59 -2.31
CA LEU A 96 -4.08 0.20 -3.45
C LEU A 96 -3.07 1.30 -3.78
N GLU A 97 -1.98 0.92 -4.44
CA GLU A 97 -1.18 1.90 -5.18
C GLU A 97 -1.88 2.31 -6.47
N PRO A 98 -1.59 3.50 -7.03
CA PRO A 98 -2.26 3.97 -8.25
C PRO A 98 -2.16 3.00 -9.43
N LYS A 99 -1.00 2.33 -9.62
CA LYS A 99 -0.82 1.30 -10.64
C LYS A 99 -1.77 0.13 -10.47
N ASP A 100 -1.91 -0.35 -9.23
CA ASP A 100 -2.74 -1.51 -8.92
C ASP A 100 -4.23 -1.16 -9.02
N TRP A 101 -4.61 0.07 -8.67
CA TRP A 101 -5.97 0.56 -8.92
C TRP A 101 -6.29 0.67 -10.42
N LEU A 102 -5.35 1.14 -11.25
CA LEU A 102 -5.53 1.14 -12.71
C LEU A 102 -5.69 -0.27 -13.26
N ASN A 103 -4.89 -1.23 -12.77
CA ASN A 103 -5.05 -2.64 -13.12
C ASN A 103 -6.43 -3.18 -12.72
N LEU A 104 -6.92 -2.85 -11.52
CA LEU A 104 -8.26 -3.20 -11.08
C LEU A 104 -9.33 -2.63 -12.02
N ARG A 105 -9.23 -1.36 -12.41
CA ARG A 105 -10.18 -0.71 -13.35
C ARG A 105 -10.21 -1.39 -14.72
N LEU A 106 -9.04 -1.83 -15.18
CA LEU A 106 -8.92 -2.50 -16.48
C LEU A 106 -9.40 -3.95 -16.47
N THR A 107 -9.15 -4.68 -15.37
CA THR A 107 -9.30 -6.15 -15.34
C THR A 107 -10.31 -6.68 -14.33
N GLY A 108 -10.73 -5.87 -13.36
CA GLY A 108 -11.55 -6.31 -12.23
C GLY A 108 -10.76 -7.08 -11.16
N VAL A 109 -9.46 -7.27 -11.31
CA VAL A 109 -8.63 -8.06 -10.37
C VAL A 109 -8.13 -7.19 -9.23
N ARG A 110 -8.43 -7.59 -7.99
CA ARG A 110 -8.07 -6.87 -6.74
C ARG A 110 -6.72 -7.35 -6.20
N ALA A 111 -5.65 -7.06 -6.93
CA ALA A 111 -4.30 -7.48 -6.56
C ALA A 111 -3.30 -6.34 -6.69
N ALA A 112 -2.21 -6.42 -5.93
CA ALA A 112 -1.05 -5.57 -6.06
C ALA A 112 0.16 -6.40 -6.53
N THR A 113 1.00 -5.77 -7.31
CA THR A 113 2.25 -6.39 -7.73
C THR A 113 3.33 -6.24 -6.65
N TYR A 114 4.27 -7.17 -6.61
CA TYR A 114 5.34 -7.19 -5.60
C TYR A 114 6.12 -5.87 -5.53
N ASP A 115 6.39 -5.25 -6.67
CA ASP A 115 7.13 -3.99 -6.76
C ASP A 115 6.36 -2.77 -6.23
N SER A 116 5.03 -2.78 -6.24
CA SER A 116 4.23 -1.70 -5.64
C SER A 116 4.06 -1.87 -4.13
N ILE A 117 3.67 -3.07 -3.68
CA ILE A 117 3.32 -3.27 -2.26
C ILE A 117 4.49 -3.08 -1.29
N VAL A 118 5.74 -3.23 -1.72
CA VAL A 118 6.92 -3.14 -0.85
C VAL A 118 7.02 -1.81 -0.09
N MET A 119 6.48 -0.73 -0.64
CA MET A 119 6.46 0.59 0.01
C MET A 119 5.43 0.73 1.13
N THR A 120 4.54 -0.25 1.28
CA THR A 120 3.63 -0.31 2.44
C THR A 120 4.33 -0.83 3.69
N TRP A 121 5.55 -1.37 3.57
CA TRP A 121 6.41 -1.85 4.66
C TRP A 121 5.81 -2.97 5.52
N VAL A 122 4.95 -3.81 4.95
CA VAL A 122 4.25 -4.90 5.65
C VAL A 122 4.50 -6.27 5.04
N THR A 123 5.50 -6.36 4.15
CA THR A 123 5.83 -7.59 3.43
C THR A 123 7.21 -8.13 3.78
N ASP A 124 7.35 -9.44 3.75
CA ASP A 124 8.64 -10.13 3.77
C ASP A 124 9.22 -10.15 2.35
N ASN A 125 10.27 -9.35 2.15
CA ASN A 125 10.92 -9.14 0.85
C ASN A 125 12.24 -9.92 0.71
N ARG A 126 12.53 -10.85 1.62
CA ARG A 126 13.79 -11.61 1.60
C ARG A 126 13.88 -12.55 0.38
N ASP A 127 12.74 -12.98 -0.12
CA ASP A 127 12.62 -13.70 -1.38
C ASP A 127 11.72 -12.89 -2.33
N LEU A 128 12.33 -12.20 -3.29
CA LEU A 128 11.63 -11.37 -4.25
C LEU A 128 10.80 -12.16 -5.27
N SER A 129 11.00 -13.47 -5.37
CA SER A 129 10.17 -14.35 -6.17
C SER A 129 8.89 -14.78 -5.43
N ASN A 130 8.82 -14.56 -4.12
CA ASN A 130 7.71 -14.96 -3.26
C ASN A 130 7.47 -13.93 -2.14
N VAL A 131 7.19 -12.70 -2.51
CA VAL A 131 6.83 -11.62 -1.57
C VAL A 131 5.49 -11.93 -0.93
N ARG A 132 5.40 -11.81 0.38
CA ARG A 132 4.19 -12.12 1.15
C ARG A 132 4.02 -11.16 2.32
N TYR A 133 2.79 -10.96 2.77
CA TYR A 133 2.53 -10.23 4.01
C TYR A 133 3.16 -10.93 5.21
N ASP A 134 3.68 -10.15 6.14
CA ASP A 134 4.18 -10.63 7.43
C ASP A 134 3.27 -10.10 8.54
N ASP A 135 2.71 -11.01 9.34
CA ASP A 135 1.74 -10.67 10.40
C ASP A 135 2.32 -9.76 11.47
N GLU A 136 3.61 -9.89 11.77
CA GLU A 136 4.26 -9.02 12.74
C GLU A 136 4.45 -7.61 12.18
N LEU A 137 4.81 -7.47 10.90
CA LEU A 137 4.90 -6.17 10.24
C LEU A 137 3.53 -5.51 10.13
N LEU A 138 2.48 -6.25 9.77
CA LEU A 138 1.09 -5.74 9.78
C LEU A 138 0.72 -5.22 11.17
N ARG A 139 0.99 -6.00 12.22
CA ARG A 139 0.73 -5.61 13.61
C ARG A 139 1.55 -4.38 14.02
N LEU A 140 2.85 -4.32 13.69
CA LEU A 140 3.71 -3.18 13.98
C LEU A 140 3.27 -1.91 13.25
N ALA A 141 2.86 -2.06 11.99
CA ALA A 141 2.32 -1.00 11.16
C ALA A 141 0.89 -0.60 11.57
N GLY A 142 0.20 -1.39 12.41
CA GLY A 142 -1.20 -1.14 12.77
C GLY A 142 -2.17 -1.30 11.60
N LEU A 143 -1.81 -2.11 10.59
CA LEU A 143 -2.62 -2.39 9.43
C LEU A 143 -3.26 -3.78 9.52
N ARG A 144 -4.44 -3.92 8.93
CA ARG A 144 -5.20 -5.18 8.90
C ARG A 144 -5.03 -5.83 7.53
N ARG A 145 -4.87 -7.18 7.50
CA ARG A 145 -4.70 -7.93 6.26
C ARG A 145 -5.86 -7.72 5.28
N GLU A 146 -7.08 -7.60 5.80
CA GLU A 146 -8.27 -7.40 4.98
C GLU A 146 -8.33 -6.05 4.25
N TRP A 147 -7.52 -5.08 4.64
CA TRP A 147 -7.39 -3.81 3.92
C TRP A 147 -6.39 -3.85 2.77
N MET A 148 -5.66 -4.94 2.66
CA MET A 148 -4.58 -5.12 1.70
C MET A 148 -5.01 -6.04 0.56
N PRO A 149 -4.58 -5.76 -0.69
CA PRO A 149 -4.87 -6.60 -1.86
C PRO A 149 -4.17 -7.96 -1.79
N ASP A 150 -4.55 -8.87 -2.67
CA ASP A 150 -3.75 -10.06 -2.92
C ASP A 150 -2.46 -9.71 -3.67
N LEU A 151 -1.43 -10.54 -3.55
CA LEU A 151 -0.11 -10.25 -4.11
C LEU A 151 0.20 -11.14 -5.30
N VAL A 152 0.75 -10.52 -6.35
CA VAL A 152 1.19 -11.22 -7.56
C VAL A 152 2.58 -10.71 -8.00
N PRO A 153 3.37 -11.53 -8.70
CA PRO A 153 4.62 -11.07 -9.30
C PRO A 153 4.41 -9.90 -10.28
N ALA A 154 5.38 -8.98 -10.35
CA ALA A 154 5.31 -7.79 -11.20
C ALA A 154 5.14 -8.08 -12.70
N THR A 155 5.56 -9.28 -13.14
CA THR A 155 5.46 -9.73 -14.53
C THR A 155 4.21 -10.57 -14.81
N SER A 156 3.29 -10.69 -13.83
CA SER A 156 2.06 -11.46 -14.02
C SER A 156 1.11 -10.79 -15.01
N VAL A 157 0.43 -11.60 -15.77
CA VAL A 157 -0.76 -11.16 -16.52
C VAL A 157 -1.88 -11.00 -15.50
N MET A 158 -2.30 -9.74 -15.27
CA MET A 158 -3.35 -9.41 -14.28
C MET A 158 -4.72 -9.91 -14.68
N GLY A 159 -4.97 -10.10 -15.98
CA GLY A 159 -6.24 -10.53 -16.50
C GLY A 159 -6.49 -10.00 -17.91
N PHE A 160 -7.72 -10.13 -18.35
CA PHE A 160 -8.21 -9.54 -19.60
C PHE A 160 -8.97 -8.26 -19.28
N LEU A 161 -9.08 -7.36 -20.26
CA LEU A 161 -9.92 -6.16 -20.13
C LEU A 161 -11.38 -6.57 -19.82
N THR A 162 -11.98 -5.85 -18.90
CA THR A 162 -13.43 -5.94 -18.71
C THR A 162 -14.14 -5.38 -19.94
N ASP A 163 -15.40 -5.77 -20.17
CA ASP A 163 -16.19 -5.23 -21.25
C ASP A 163 -16.37 -3.69 -21.16
N ALA A 164 -16.40 -3.15 -19.95
CA ALA A 164 -16.45 -1.72 -19.73
C ALA A 164 -15.15 -1.04 -20.18
N ALA A 165 -14.01 -1.51 -19.70
CA ALA A 165 -12.71 -0.96 -20.08
C ALA A 165 -12.44 -1.10 -21.58
N ALA A 166 -12.83 -2.22 -22.19
CA ALA A 166 -12.67 -2.44 -23.62
C ALA A 166 -13.51 -1.50 -24.50
N ARG A 167 -14.62 -0.97 -23.98
CA ARG A 167 -15.45 0.02 -24.69
C ARG A 167 -14.93 1.46 -24.56
N GLU A 168 -14.16 1.76 -23.53
CA GLU A 168 -13.58 3.09 -23.28
C GLU A 168 -12.24 3.31 -23.98
N LEU A 169 -11.56 2.24 -24.39
CA LEU A 169 -10.27 2.25 -25.09
C LEU A 169 -10.43 2.14 -26.61
#